data_d0b9c578119c7b30fcffa62862eae7df
#
_entry.id   d0b9c578119c7b30fcffa62862eae7df
#
_cell.length_a   1.000
_cell.length_b   1.000
_cell.length_c   1.000
_cell.angle_alpha   90.00
_cell.angle_beta   90.00
_cell.angle_gamma   90.00
#
_symmetry.space_group_name_H-M   'P 1'
#
loop_
_entity.id
_entity.type
_entity.pdbx_description
1 polymer ?
#
loop_
_entity_poly.entity_id
_entity_poly.type
_entity_poly.pdbx_seq_one_letter_code
_entity_poly.pdbx_strand_id
1 'polypeptide(L)'
;MEQNYSQPGKGYTKIDNSVLRELYRSPLNGTQIRLILVISRMTRGFHKESRLFSYGWIAKEANLDKRNVRRAVSLLVQAKVIIKNKTGRKNMLGINQVQTSWELWKTRGSNRVKIPLHRG
;
A
#
# COMPACT_ATOMS: atom_id res chain seq x y z
N MET A 1 -4.03 -20.59 10.22
CA MET A 1 -3.93 -20.49 10.06
C MET A 1 -3.71 -20.72 10.11
N GLU A 2 -3.59 -20.63 10.35
CA GLU A 2 -3.33 -20.72 10.34
C GLU A 2 -2.81 -20.90 10.29
N GLN A 3 -2.41 -21.27 10.31
CA GLN A 3 -1.89 -21.07 10.16
C GLN A 3 -1.36 -20.72 10.43
N ASN A 4 -0.74 -21.08 10.83
CA ASN A 4 -0.36 -20.39 11.05
C ASN A 4 -0.02 -19.18 10.93
N TYR A 5 0.25 -19.01 10.41
CA TYR A 5 0.47 -17.64 10.32
C TYR A 5 -0.69 -16.82 10.72
N SER A 6 -1.68 -17.47 10.97
CA SER A 6 -2.85 -16.86 11.59
C SER A 6 -2.56 -16.46 13.02
N GLN A 7 -1.40 -16.78 13.54
CA GLN A 7 -1.01 -16.41 14.88
C GLN A 7 -0.28 -15.09 14.87
N PRO A 8 -0.80 -14.06 15.57
CA PRO A 8 -0.13 -12.77 15.62
C PRO A 8 1.28 -12.93 16.16
N GLY A 9 2.21 -12.25 15.57
CA GLY A 9 3.59 -12.27 16.01
C GLY A 9 4.41 -13.43 15.49
N LYS A 10 3.80 -14.35 14.75
CA LYS A 10 4.52 -15.45 14.13
C LYS A 10 4.97 -15.07 12.73
N GLY A 11 6.15 -15.54 12.36
CA GLY A 11 6.68 -15.25 11.04
C GLY A 11 7.09 -13.81 10.88
N TYR A 12 7.39 -13.44 9.66
CA TYR A 12 7.77 -12.07 9.36
C TYR A 12 7.54 -11.79 7.88
N THR A 13 7.53 -10.51 7.53
CA THR A 13 7.36 -10.07 6.16
C THR A 13 8.62 -9.32 5.76
N LYS A 14 9.22 -9.73 4.64
CA LYS A 14 10.40 -9.05 4.14
C LYS A 14 9.99 -7.87 3.27
N ILE A 15 10.58 -6.73 3.55
CA ILE A 15 10.39 -5.53 2.75
C ILE A 15 11.79 -5.04 2.40
N ASP A 16 12.02 -4.81 1.10
CA ASP A 16 13.32 -4.32 0.66
C ASP A 16 13.65 -3.02 1.37
N ASN A 17 14.90 -2.87 1.77
CA ASN A 17 15.31 -1.65 2.46
C ASN A 17 15.08 -0.40 1.61
N SER A 18 15.20 -0.51 0.29
CA SER A 18 14.96 0.63 -0.59
C SER A 18 13.50 1.08 -0.54
N VAL A 19 12.58 0.11 -0.48
CA VAL A 19 11.17 0.42 -0.37
C VAL A 19 10.87 0.99 1.02
N LEU A 20 11.43 0.37 2.04
CA LEU A 20 11.21 0.82 3.42
C LEU A 20 11.72 2.24 3.61
N ARG A 21 12.91 2.55 3.06
CA ARG A 21 13.48 3.88 3.14
C ARG A 21 12.57 4.90 2.47
N GLU A 22 12.05 4.55 1.30
CA GLU A 22 11.16 5.48 0.60
C GLU A 22 9.89 5.73 1.41
N LEU A 23 9.40 4.69 2.10
CA LEU A 23 8.20 4.83 2.92
C LEU A 23 8.40 5.84 4.05
N TYR A 24 9.48 5.71 4.81
CA TYR A 24 9.61 6.61 5.96
C TYR A 24 10.06 8.01 5.57
N ARG A 25 10.54 8.21 4.35
CA ARG A 25 10.88 9.54 3.86
C ARG A 25 9.76 10.18 3.08
N SER A 26 8.68 9.45 2.83
CA SER A 26 7.62 9.90 1.94
C SER A 26 6.66 10.85 2.63
N PRO A 27 5.86 11.59 1.85
CA PRO A 27 4.82 12.46 2.39
C PRO A 27 3.52 11.73 2.70
N LEU A 28 3.57 10.43 2.88
CA LEU A 28 2.37 9.63 3.11
C LEU A 28 1.86 9.82 4.53
N ASN A 29 0.53 9.79 4.67
CA ASN A 29 -0.08 9.89 5.99
C ASN A 29 -0.29 8.52 6.60
N GLY A 30 -0.81 8.49 7.83
CA GLY A 30 -0.97 7.24 8.56
C GLY A 30 -1.88 6.24 7.87
N THR A 31 -2.98 6.71 7.28
CA THR A 31 -3.91 5.83 6.58
C THR A 31 -3.22 5.15 5.40
N GLN A 32 -2.47 5.93 4.64
CA GLN A 32 -1.77 5.41 3.47
C GLN A 32 -0.68 4.42 3.86
N ILE A 33 0.07 4.73 4.92
CA ILE A 33 1.11 3.83 5.41
C ILE A 33 0.49 2.52 5.90
N ARG A 34 -0.60 2.59 6.67
CA ARG A 34 -1.27 1.40 7.14
C ARG A 34 -1.72 0.51 5.99
N LEU A 35 -2.26 1.14 4.95
CA LEU A 35 -2.72 0.41 3.79
C LEU A 35 -1.56 -0.33 3.11
N ILE A 36 -0.45 0.37 2.94
CA ILE A 36 0.72 -0.23 2.33
C ILE A 36 1.23 -1.40 3.17
N LEU A 37 1.24 -1.24 4.48
CA LEU A 37 1.73 -2.31 5.36
C LEU A 37 0.83 -3.53 5.30
N VAL A 38 -0.49 -3.33 5.28
CA VAL A 38 -1.42 -4.46 5.19
C VAL A 38 -1.22 -5.20 3.88
N ILE A 39 -1.16 -4.46 2.77
CA ILE A 39 -1.00 -5.09 1.46
C ILE A 39 0.36 -5.79 1.39
N SER A 40 1.40 -5.17 1.91
CA SER A 40 2.74 -5.79 1.91
C SER A 40 2.73 -7.10 2.69
N ARG A 41 2.11 -7.10 3.87
CA ARG A 41 2.06 -8.30 4.68
C ARG A 41 1.31 -9.42 3.97
N MET A 42 0.20 -9.07 3.32
CA MET A 42 -0.64 -10.08 2.69
C MET A 42 -0.13 -10.52 1.33
N THR A 43 0.81 -9.81 0.75
CA THR A 43 1.42 -10.21 -0.52
C THR A 43 2.82 -10.77 -0.26
N ARG A 44 3.75 -9.92 0.16
CA ARG A 44 5.13 -10.35 0.36
C ARG A 44 5.26 -11.36 1.50
N GLY A 45 4.44 -11.20 2.54
CA GLY A 45 4.46 -12.13 3.65
C GLY A 45 4.07 -13.54 3.26
N PHE A 46 3.40 -13.71 2.12
CA PHE A 46 3.00 -14.99 1.59
C PHE A 46 3.70 -15.29 0.26
N HIS A 47 4.78 -14.58 -0.01
CA HIS A 47 5.60 -14.79 -1.21
C HIS A 47 4.81 -14.59 -2.50
N LYS A 48 3.91 -13.61 -2.50
CA LYS A 48 3.11 -13.24 -3.68
C LYS A 48 3.38 -11.80 -4.03
N GLU A 49 3.26 -11.49 -5.32
CA GLU A 49 3.43 -10.11 -5.76
C GLU A 49 2.14 -9.32 -5.64
N SER A 50 1.00 -10.00 -5.74
CA SER A 50 -0.30 -9.37 -5.61
C SER A 50 -1.32 -10.38 -5.16
N ARG A 51 -2.44 -9.89 -4.62
CA ARG A 51 -3.54 -10.73 -4.18
C ARG A 51 -4.84 -10.01 -4.42
N LEU A 52 -5.92 -10.79 -4.42
CA LEU A 52 -7.26 -10.21 -4.50
C LEU A 52 -7.67 -9.70 -3.14
N PHE A 53 -8.19 -8.48 -3.10
CA PHE A 53 -8.64 -7.85 -1.87
C PHE A 53 -10.03 -7.27 -2.05
N SER A 54 -10.81 -7.29 -0.99
CA SER A 54 -11.99 -6.44 -0.90
C SER A 54 -11.63 -5.28 -0.01
N TYR A 55 -12.16 -4.10 -0.30
CA TYR A 55 -11.87 -2.93 0.51
C TYR A 55 -12.45 -3.07 1.90
N GLY A 56 -13.56 -3.79 2.01
CA GLY A 56 -14.14 -4.04 3.34
C GLY A 56 -13.23 -4.86 4.22
N TRP A 57 -12.58 -5.86 3.64
CA TRP A 57 -11.65 -6.67 4.42
C TRP A 57 -10.45 -5.85 4.86
N ILE A 58 -9.90 -5.04 3.95
CA ILE A 58 -8.76 -4.19 4.29
C ILE A 58 -9.14 -3.22 5.40
N ALA A 59 -10.32 -2.62 5.30
CA ALA A 59 -10.77 -1.67 6.31
C ALA A 59 -10.82 -2.31 7.68
N LYS A 60 -11.36 -3.52 7.75
CA LYS A 60 -11.42 -4.25 9.00
C LYS A 60 -10.04 -4.58 9.53
N GLU A 61 -9.19 -5.10 8.66
CA GLU A 61 -7.86 -5.54 9.07
C GLU A 61 -7.01 -4.37 9.56
N ALA A 62 -7.11 -3.22 8.89
CA ALA A 62 -6.30 -2.06 9.23
C ALA A 62 -6.98 -1.14 10.22
N ASN A 63 -8.18 -1.48 10.65
CA ASN A 63 -8.98 -0.62 11.54
C ASN A 63 -9.18 0.76 10.93
N LEU A 64 -9.65 0.76 9.70
CA LEU A 64 -9.91 1.98 8.95
C LEU A 64 -11.33 1.97 8.45
N ASP A 65 -11.81 3.15 8.05
CA ASP A 65 -13.10 3.30 7.41
C ASP A 65 -12.97 2.89 5.94
N LYS A 66 -13.96 2.15 5.42
CA LYS A 66 -13.92 1.66 4.05
C LYS A 66 -13.79 2.80 3.03
N ARG A 67 -14.43 3.93 3.30
CA ARG A 67 -14.35 5.09 2.43
C ARG A 67 -12.90 5.59 2.35
N ASN A 68 -12.24 5.63 3.50
CA ASN A 68 -10.84 6.07 3.54
C ASN A 68 -9.93 5.09 2.84
N VAL A 69 -10.21 3.78 2.96
CA VAL A 69 -9.44 2.77 2.24
C VAL A 69 -9.57 2.99 0.73
N ARG A 70 -10.81 3.17 0.25
CA ARG A 70 -11.05 3.36 -1.17
C ARG A 70 -10.31 4.58 -1.70
N ARG A 71 -10.39 5.68 -0.95
CA ARG A 71 -9.71 6.92 -1.34
C ARG A 71 -8.19 6.74 -1.35
N ALA A 72 -7.67 6.09 -0.31
CA ALA A 72 -6.23 5.90 -0.22
C ALA A 72 -5.70 4.99 -1.33
N VAL A 73 -6.42 3.92 -1.65
CA VAL A 73 -6.02 3.04 -2.74
C VAL A 73 -5.98 3.83 -4.05
N SER A 74 -7.00 4.62 -4.31
CA SER A 74 -7.06 5.39 -5.54
C SER A 74 -5.86 6.32 -5.68
N LEU A 75 -5.52 7.03 -4.61
CA LEU A 75 -4.40 7.96 -4.63
C LEU A 75 -3.07 7.23 -4.78
N LEU A 76 -2.92 6.10 -4.10
CA LEU A 76 -1.67 5.35 -4.17
C LEU A 76 -1.48 4.67 -5.53
N VAL A 77 -2.58 4.31 -6.20
CA VAL A 77 -2.50 3.81 -7.57
C VAL A 77 -2.05 4.92 -8.49
N GLN A 78 -2.59 6.13 -8.33
CA GLN A 78 -2.17 7.27 -9.13
C GLN A 78 -0.71 7.60 -8.92
N ALA A 79 -0.22 7.42 -7.70
CA ALA A 79 1.17 7.70 -7.36
C ALA A 79 2.09 6.53 -7.71
N LYS A 80 1.55 5.48 -8.30
CA LYS A 80 2.31 4.30 -8.72
C LYS A 80 2.97 3.55 -7.57
N VAL A 81 2.44 3.71 -6.38
CA VAL A 81 2.88 2.95 -5.22
C VAL A 81 2.18 1.60 -5.17
N ILE A 82 0.90 1.59 -5.54
CA ILE A 82 0.12 0.36 -5.61
C ILE A 82 -0.16 0.02 -7.07
N ILE A 83 0.06 -1.23 -7.42
CA ILE A 83 -0.31 -1.76 -8.72
C ILE A 83 -1.67 -2.40 -8.56
N LYS A 84 -2.61 -1.99 -9.39
CA LYS A 84 -3.98 -2.48 -9.31
C LYS A 84 -4.42 -3.04 -10.65
N ASN A 85 -4.91 -4.27 -10.61
CA ASN A 85 -5.53 -4.90 -11.77
C ASN A 85 -6.89 -5.41 -11.35
N LYS A 86 -7.87 -5.15 -12.17
CA LYS A 86 -9.23 -5.57 -11.88
C LYS A 86 -9.46 -6.94 -12.47
N THR A 87 -9.99 -7.85 -11.67
CA THR A 87 -10.34 -9.19 -12.12
C THR A 87 -11.78 -9.43 -11.71
N GLY A 88 -12.69 -9.28 -12.68
CA GLY A 88 -14.10 -9.34 -12.37
C GLY A 88 -14.47 -8.18 -11.45
N ARG A 89 -15.08 -8.51 -10.32
CA ARG A 89 -15.49 -7.50 -9.35
C ARG A 89 -14.44 -7.25 -8.26
N LYS A 90 -13.35 -8.01 -8.30
CA LYS A 90 -12.33 -7.92 -7.26
C LYS A 90 -11.13 -7.15 -7.78
N ASN A 91 -10.38 -6.65 -6.85
CA ASN A 91 -9.19 -5.89 -7.16
C ASN A 91 -7.95 -6.68 -6.77
N MET A 92 -7.07 -6.89 -7.74
CA MET A 92 -5.77 -7.49 -7.49
C MET A 92 -4.83 -6.36 -7.14
N LEU A 93 -4.31 -6.36 -5.92
CA LEU A 93 -3.45 -5.28 -5.45
C LEU A 93 -2.08 -5.83 -5.08
N GLY A 94 -1.06 -5.05 -5.37
CA GLY A 94 0.30 -5.34 -4.96
C GLY A 94 1.05 -4.03 -4.81
N ILE A 95 2.21 -4.10 -4.19
CA ILE A 95 3.05 -2.93 -4.00
C ILE A 95 4.08 -2.89 -5.12
N ASN A 96 4.22 -1.73 -5.73
CA ASN A 96 5.24 -1.53 -6.76
C ASN A 96 6.60 -1.55 -6.08
N GLN A 97 7.40 -2.58 -6.37
CA GLN A 97 8.69 -2.75 -5.72
C GLN A 97 9.78 -1.87 -6.32
N VAL A 98 9.49 -1.22 -7.44
CA VAL A 98 10.43 -0.29 -8.06
C VAL A 98 10.14 1.09 -7.49
N GLN A 99 10.61 1.34 -6.27
CA GLN A 99 10.25 2.56 -5.56
C GLN A 99 10.69 3.84 -6.27
N THR A 100 11.69 3.74 -7.15
CA THR A 100 12.12 4.91 -7.90
C THR A 100 11.09 5.35 -8.92
N SER A 101 10.12 4.49 -9.25
CA SER A 101 9.05 4.86 -10.16
C SER A 101 7.84 5.45 -9.45
N TRP A 102 7.85 5.49 -8.12
CA TRP A 102 6.74 6.09 -7.38
C TRP A 102 6.70 7.59 -7.64
N GLU A 103 5.47 8.11 -7.79
CA GLU A 103 5.27 9.52 -8.11
C GLU A 103 4.66 10.24 -6.91
N LEU A 104 5.36 10.18 -5.78
CA LEU A 104 4.93 10.84 -4.56
C LEU A 104 5.30 12.31 -4.55
N TRP A 105 6.28 12.68 -5.37
CA TRP A 105 6.74 14.06 -5.50
C TRP A 105 6.61 14.47 -6.95
N LYS A 106 6.12 15.68 -7.17
CA LYS A 106 6.06 16.24 -8.51
C LYS A 106 6.91 17.49 -8.58
N THR A 107 7.39 17.78 -9.78
CA THR A 107 8.11 19.01 -10.01
C THR A 107 7.13 20.03 -10.58
N ARG A 108 7.13 21.20 -9.99
CA ARG A 108 6.34 22.32 -10.48
C ARG A 108 7.35 23.43 -10.71
N GLY A 109 7.63 23.72 -11.98
CA GLY A 109 8.75 24.57 -12.30
C GLY A 109 10.01 23.87 -11.86
N SER A 110 10.80 24.52 -11.02
CA SER A 110 12.06 23.95 -10.55
C SER A 110 11.91 23.30 -9.18
N ASN A 111 10.71 23.29 -8.60
CA ASN A 111 10.50 22.81 -7.25
C ASN A 111 9.81 21.45 -7.25
N ARG A 112 10.28 20.60 -6.35
CA ARG A 112 9.54 19.37 -6.08
C ARG A 112 8.38 19.71 -5.18
N VAL A 113 7.21 19.26 -5.56
CA VAL A 113 5.99 19.55 -4.82
C VAL A 113 5.40 18.22 -4.35
N LYS A 114 5.05 18.18 -3.08
CA LYS A 114 4.44 16.99 -2.51
C LYS A 114 3.07 16.77 -3.13
N ILE A 115 2.81 15.53 -3.58
CA ILE A 115 1.51 15.16 -4.09
C ILE A 115 0.54 15.19 -2.90
N PRO A 116 -0.64 15.81 -3.05
CA PRO A 116 -1.56 15.97 -1.93
C PRO A 116 -2.30 14.69 -1.59
N LEU A 117 -1.56 13.66 -1.17
CA LEU A 117 -2.14 12.36 -0.86
C LEU A 117 -2.81 12.32 0.50
N HIS A 118 -2.43 13.23 1.39
CA HIS A 118 -2.97 13.25 2.75
C HIS A 118 -3.70 14.52 3.07
N ARG A 119 -4.07 15.24 2.06
CA ARG A 119 -4.84 16.46 2.27
C ARG A 119 -6.26 16.12 2.62
N GLY A 120 -6.72 16.77 3.63
CA GLY A 120 -8.11 16.62 3.98
C GLY A 120 -8.99 17.35 3.01
#